data_ba0ef9347a47224a9f6a50ab5cc26d8c
#
_entry.id   ba0ef9347a47224a9f6a50ab5cc26d8c
#
_cell.length_a   1.000
_cell.length_b   1.000
_cell.length_c   1.000
_cell.angle_alpha   90.00
_cell.angle_beta   90.00
_cell.angle_gamma   90.00
#
_symmetry.space_group_name_H-M   'P 1'
#
loop_
_entity.id
_entity.type
_entity.pdbx_description
1 polymer ?
#
loop_
_entity_poly.entity_id
_entity_poly.type
_entity_poly.pdbx_seq_one_letter_code
_entity_poly.pdbx_strand_id
1 'polypeptide(L)'
;MLSQPSTMYLQSYLQSSYVIVCSEGFASMQMLKLEEQQLFGEASSLLSEVVTTPTRSLTLNLDRKENNETHLKKLGKLNVCVNESLGSKTIMEIVFRCLELENKDLFSKSDPFLLMSRKEESGVLVPISKTEVKKNDRNPIWRPVIVNLQQIVSKENPLAIECFNFNSNGKHELIGKVIKSLAELEKLHHSQHGEDLFLPTLVGNDYEDKVLKSQIFVERFSQSKSKTFLDYISDGCEMNFMVAIDFTASNGNPRLPDSLHYIDPSGRPNAYQRAILEVGEVLQFYVAHRRFPAWGFGARPIDGPVSHCFNLNGSTYQPEVEGIQGIMSAYISALHNVSLAGPTLFGHVISAAALIAGQSLSNSRQKYFILLIVTDGVITDLQETKDALVKASDLPLSILIVGVGGADFKEMEILDAEKGERIESPTGRVASRDIVQFVAMRDAQSGEVSVIQSLLAELPRQFMSYMQSRDVDQLN
;
A
#
# COMPACT_ATOMS: atom_id res chain seq x y z
N MET A 1 2.92 44.16 -3.90
CA MET A 1 2.02 43.61 -2.87
C MET A 1 2.14 42.10 -2.93
N LEU A 2 2.69 41.51 -1.90
CA LEU A 2 3.05 40.08 -1.86
C LEU A 2 1.80 39.26 -1.52
N SER A 3 1.35 38.45 -2.47
CA SER A 3 0.29 37.44 -2.24
C SER A 3 0.87 36.30 -1.42
N GLN A 4 0.30 36.05 -0.24
CA GLN A 4 0.60 34.83 0.50
C GLN A 4 0.02 33.61 -0.23
N PRO A 5 0.73 32.45 -0.27
CA PRO A 5 0.23 31.27 -0.94
C PRO A 5 -0.94 30.65 -0.16
N SER A 6 -2.02 30.37 -0.86
CA SER A 6 -3.13 29.57 -0.34
C SER A 6 -2.62 28.14 -0.12
N THR A 7 -2.58 27.67 1.12
CA THR A 7 -2.16 26.32 1.47
C THR A 7 -3.36 25.38 1.33
N MET A 8 -3.29 24.47 0.38
CA MET A 8 -4.29 23.42 0.19
C MET A 8 -3.77 22.11 0.78
N TYR A 9 -4.48 21.50 1.71
CA TYR A 9 -4.12 20.22 2.31
C TYR A 9 -4.69 19.07 1.49
N LEU A 10 -3.82 18.22 0.94
CA LEU A 10 -4.20 17.01 0.21
C LEU A 10 -3.87 15.79 1.06
N GLN A 11 -4.88 15.01 1.41
CA GLN A 11 -4.78 13.89 2.36
C GLN A 11 -4.52 12.51 1.70
N SER A 12 -4.39 12.41 0.36
CA SER A 12 -4.16 11.14 -0.31
C SER A 12 -3.07 11.19 -1.37
N TYR A 13 -2.23 10.16 -1.41
CA TYR A 13 -0.97 10.13 -2.16
C TYR A 13 -1.08 9.78 -3.65
N LEU A 14 -2.23 9.28 -4.13
CA LEU A 14 -2.36 8.76 -5.50
C LEU A 14 -3.70 9.10 -6.18
N GLN A 15 -4.31 10.22 -5.85
CA GLN A 15 -5.56 10.62 -6.50
C GLN A 15 -5.38 11.17 -7.91
N SER A 16 -6.24 10.76 -8.82
CA SER A 16 -6.07 10.83 -10.26
C SER A 16 -6.30 12.16 -10.90
N SER A 17 -6.95 13.13 -10.46
CA SER A 17 -7.00 14.49 -11.02
C SER A 17 -7.76 15.45 -10.11
N TYR A 18 -7.25 16.65 -9.96
CA TYR A 18 -7.92 17.72 -9.23
C TYR A 18 -8.18 18.88 -10.14
N VAL A 19 -9.40 19.38 -10.12
CA VAL A 19 -9.73 20.69 -10.67
C VAL A 19 -9.42 21.72 -9.60
N ILE A 20 -8.46 22.59 -9.87
CA ILE A 20 -8.08 23.66 -8.98
C ILE A 20 -8.88 24.88 -9.39
N VAL A 21 -9.84 25.27 -8.55
CA VAL A 21 -10.67 26.45 -8.76
C VAL A 21 -10.08 27.60 -7.97
N CYS A 22 -9.69 28.66 -8.67
CA CYS A 22 -9.26 29.91 -8.06
C CYS A 22 -10.43 30.91 -8.06
N SER A 23 -10.88 31.35 -6.88
CA SER A 23 -11.88 32.38 -6.72
C SER A 23 -11.25 33.69 -6.24
N GLU A 24 -11.78 34.86 -6.67
CA GLU A 24 -11.41 36.13 -6.10
C GLU A 24 -12.00 36.26 -4.68
N GLY A 25 -11.12 36.28 -3.68
CA GLY A 25 -11.53 36.37 -2.29
C GLY A 25 -10.38 36.77 -1.37
N PHE A 26 -9.62 37.79 -1.73
CA PHE A 26 -8.55 38.33 -0.89
C PHE A 26 -8.86 39.73 -0.44
N ALA A 27 -9.81 39.91 0.45
CA ALA A 27 -9.83 41.05 1.37
C ALA A 27 -10.98 40.89 2.38
N SER A 28 -10.69 40.28 3.44
CA SER A 28 -11.33 40.25 4.75
C SER A 28 -11.57 38.85 5.26
N MET A 29 -11.30 38.63 6.54
CA MET A 29 -11.37 37.36 7.30
C MET A 29 -12.81 36.81 7.46
N GLN A 30 -13.64 36.87 6.43
CA GLN A 30 -14.94 36.18 6.39
C GLN A 30 -14.86 35.10 5.32
N MET A 31 -14.98 33.86 5.74
CA MET A 31 -15.16 32.72 4.83
C MET A 31 -16.52 32.88 4.13
N LEU A 32 -16.52 33.40 2.91
CA LEU A 32 -17.69 33.36 2.04
C LEU A 32 -17.97 31.93 1.65
N LYS A 33 -19.25 31.56 1.60
CA LYS A 33 -19.65 30.22 1.07
C LYS A 33 -19.18 30.10 -0.38
N LEU A 34 -18.85 28.89 -0.82
CA LEU A 34 -18.35 28.63 -2.18
C LEU A 34 -19.26 29.20 -3.27
N GLU A 35 -20.58 29.22 -3.02
CA GLU A 35 -21.64 29.77 -3.90
C GLU A 35 -21.60 31.28 -4.05
N GLU A 36 -20.94 31.96 -3.11
CA GLU A 36 -20.82 33.44 -3.08
C GLU A 36 -19.49 33.92 -3.69
N GLN A 37 -18.63 32.99 -4.13
CA GLN A 37 -17.32 33.29 -4.70
C GLN A 37 -17.38 33.36 -6.23
N GLN A 38 -16.67 34.31 -6.79
CA GLN A 38 -16.58 34.45 -8.24
C GLN A 38 -15.40 33.61 -8.79
N LEU A 39 -15.71 32.73 -9.75
CA LEU A 39 -14.68 31.92 -10.44
C LEU A 39 -13.75 32.84 -11.24
N PHE A 40 -12.48 32.85 -10.90
CA PHE A 40 -11.43 33.55 -11.64
C PHE A 40 -10.93 32.77 -12.84
N GLY A 41 -10.60 31.47 -12.65
CA GLY A 41 -10.13 30.56 -13.67
C GLY A 41 -9.97 29.16 -13.13
N GLU A 42 -9.79 28.20 -14.02
CA GLU A 42 -9.58 26.78 -13.68
C GLU A 42 -8.30 26.26 -14.31
N ALA A 43 -7.64 25.30 -13.64
CA ALA A 43 -6.54 24.52 -14.15
C ALA A 43 -6.65 23.11 -13.61
N SER A 44 -6.25 22.13 -14.39
CA SER A 44 -6.22 20.72 -14.00
C SER A 44 -4.84 20.13 -14.19
N SER A 45 -4.42 19.25 -13.29
CA SER A 45 -3.20 18.46 -13.40
C SER A 45 -3.35 17.18 -12.59
N LEU A 46 -2.57 16.15 -12.93
CA LEU A 46 -2.47 14.96 -12.09
C LEU A 46 -1.54 15.24 -10.90
N LEU A 47 -1.90 14.75 -9.71
CA LEU A 47 -1.04 14.86 -8.54
C LEU A 47 0.32 14.20 -8.77
N SER A 48 0.32 13.05 -9.47
CA SER A 48 1.54 12.33 -9.86
C SER A 48 2.49 13.20 -10.69
N GLU A 49 1.95 14.03 -11.58
CA GLU A 49 2.75 14.95 -12.39
C GLU A 49 3.47 15.99 -11.52
N VAL A 50 2.76 16.58 -10.53
CA VAL A 50 3.37 17.56 -9.61
C VAL A 50 4.41 16.91 -8.71
N VAL A 51 4.10 15.71 -8.18
CA VAL A 51 4.95 14.99 -7.22
C VAL A 51 6.26 14.51 -7.83
N THR A 52 6.26 14.12 -9.10
CA THR A 52 7.44 13.59 -9.80
C THR A 52 8.35 14.68 -10.38
N THR A 53 7.94 15.96 -10.34
CA THR A 53 8.86 17.05 -10.71
C THR A 53 9.96 17.18 -9.64
N PRO A 54 11.23 17.48 -10.03
CA PRO A 54 12.34 17.61 -9.08
C PRO A 54 12.11 18.66 -7.99
N THR A 55 11.32 19.70 -8.29
CA THR A 55 10.97 20.78 -7.36
C THR A 55 9.68 20.51 -6.59
N ARG A 56 8.99 19.36 -6.87
CA ARG A 56 7.64 19.07 -6.37
C ARG A 56 6.67 20.26 -6.59
N SER A 57 6.89 21.00 -7.66
CA SER A 57 6.07 22.15 -8.05
C SER A 57 5.83 22.17 -9.55
N LEU A 58 4.63 22.58 -9.94
CA LEU A 58 4.21 22.69 -11.32
C LEU A 58 3.52 24.03 -11.55
N THR A 59 3.86 24.70 -12.66
CA THR A 59 3.20 25.94 -13.04
C THR A 59 2.13 25.65 -14.09
N LEU A 60 0.87 25.83 -13.72
CA LEU A 60 -0.30 25.62 -14.57
C LEU A 60 -0.80 26.96 -15.14
N ASN A 61 -1.31 26.94 -16.36
CA ASN A 61 -2.04 28.07 -16.91
C ASN A 61 -3.47 28.03 -16.39
N LEU A 62 -4.00 29.20 -15.98
CA LEU A 62 -5.39 29.39 -15.63
C LEU A 62 -6.17 29.79 -16.87
N ASP A 63 -7.17 29.01 -17.19
CA ASP A 63 -8.05 29.21 -18.32
C ASP A 63 -9.50 29.44 -17.86
N ARG A 64 -10.27 30.20 -18.61
CA ARG A 64 -11.71 30.42 -18.37
C ARG A 64 -12.45 30.23 -19.69
N LYS A 65 -13.51 29.44 -19.68
CA LYS A 65 -14.46 29.35 -20.79
C LYS A 65 -15.38 30.54 -20.76
N GLU A 66 -15.33 31.39 -21.76
CA GLU A 66 -16.36 32.42 -21.98
C GLU A 66 -17.57 31.78 -22.70
N ASN A 67 -18.79 32.13 -22.25
CA ASN A 67 -20.03 31.64 -22.84
C ASN A 67 -20.04 31.95 -24.35
N ASN A 68 -20.07 30.91 -25.19
CA ASN A 68 -20.18 30.93 -26.66
C ASN A 68 -18.91 31.15 -27.50
N GLU A 69 -17.69 31.10 -26.95
CA GLU A 69 -16.50 31.14 -27.79
C GLU A 69 -15.65 29.85 -27.63
N THR A 70 -15.12 29.36 -28.78
CA THR A 70 -14.20 28.21 -28.81
C THR A 70 -12.78 28.54 -28.32
N HIS A 71 -12.53 29.77 -27.89
CA HIS A 71 -11.21 30.20 -27.42
C HIS A 71 -11.15 30.31 -25.90
N LEU A 72 -10.17 29.58 -25.32
CA LEU A 72 -9.81 29.69 -23.91
C LEU A 72 -9.00 30.98 -23.68
N LYS A 73 -9.47 31.86 -22.83
CA LYS A 73 -8.73 33.06 -22.44
C LYS A 73 -7.75 32.72 -21.33
N LYS A 74 -6.46 32.90 -21.60
CA LYS A 74 -5.42 32.73 -20.59
C LYS A 74 -5.48 33.89 -19.60
N LEU A 75 -5.77 33.57 -18.33
CA LEU A 75 -5.96 34.55 -17.27
C LEU A 75 -4.73 34.74 -16.39
N GLY A 76 -3.81 33.78 -16.37
CA GLY A 76 -2.62 33.84 -15.54
C GLY A 76 -1.95 32.47 -15.37
N LYS A 77 -1.07 32.41 -14.38
CA LYS A 77 -0.36 31.16 -14.02
C LYS A 77 -0.58 30.87 -12.54
N LEU A 78 -0.85 29.60 -12.24
CA LEU A 78 -0.94 29.06 -10.88
C LEU A 78 0.28 28.19 -10.63
N ASN A 79 1.04 28.46 -9.57
CA ASN A 79 2.10 27.59 -9.13
C ASN A 79 1.60 26.66 -8.04
N VAL A 80 1.57 25.37 -8.32
CA VAL A 80 1.12 24.32 -7.40
C VAL A 80 2.36 23.64 -6.82
N CYS A 81 2.49 23.67 -5.50
CA CYS A 81 3.56 22.97 -4.79
C CYS A 81 2.96 21.88 -3.91
N VAL A 82 3.53 20.68 -3.98
CA VAL A 82 3.14 19.57 -3.11
C VAL A 82 4.20 19.38 -2.04
N ASN A 83 3.78 19.51 -0.80
CA ASN A 83 4.59 19.15 0.35
C ASN A 83 3.84 18.06 1.11
N GLU A 84 4.54 16.99 1.47
CA GLU A 84 3.99 16.05 2.45
C GLU A 84 3.82 16.81 3.76
N SER A 85 2.58 17.05 4.19
CA SER A 85 2.33 17.54 5.55
C SER A 85 2.52 16.37 6.50
N LEU A 86 3.76 16.16 6.86
CA LEU A 86 4.13 15.15 7.82
C LEU A 86 4.26 15.85 9.15
N GLY A 87 3.50 15.38 10.10
CA GLY A 87 3.98 15.36 11.45
C GLY A 87 5.39 14.75 11.49
N SER A 88 6.01 14.70 12.61
CA SER A 88 7.41 14.27 12.77
C SER A 88 7.76 13.04 11.92
N LYS A 89 8.68 13.16 10.96
CA LYS A 89 9.30 12.04 10.23
C LYS A 89 10.15 11.15 11.15
N THR A 90 10.10 11.39 12.45
CA THR A 90 10.92 10.72 13.43
C THR A 90 10.29 9.41 13.83
N ILE A 91 11.03 8.33 13.64
CA ILE A 91 10.70 7.01 14.16
C ILE A 91 11.68 6.63 15.27
N MET A 92 11.15 5.91 16.25
CA MET A 92 11.92 5.28 17.31
C MET A 92 11.93 3.78 17.04
N GLU A 93 13.12 3.21 17.06
CA GLU A 93 13.32 1.76 17.02
C GLU A 93 13.75 1.32 18.40
N ILE A 94 12.97 0.45 19.02
CA ILE A 94 13.14 0.04 20.42
C ILE A 94 13.20 -1.48 20.49
N VAL A 95 14.26 -2.02 21.05
CA VAL A 95 14.38 -3.45 21.38
C VAL A 95 14.13 -3.62 22.88
N PHE A 96 13.11 -4.40 23.21
CA PHE A 96 12.78 -4.74 24.59
C PHE A 96 13.28 -6.13 24.94
N ARG A 97 13.66 -6.27 26.22
CA ARG A 97 13.95 -7.54 26.88
C ARG A 97 13.24 -7.59 28.21
N CYS A 98 12.72 -8.72 28.59
CA CYS A 98 12.26 -8.96 29.96
C CYS A 98 13.08 -10.02 30.66
N LEU A 99 13.09 -9.95 32.00
CA LEU A 99 13.70 -10.94 32.86
C LEU A 99 12.69 -11.43 33.90
N GLU A 100 12.78 -12.71 34.21
CA GLU A 100 12.02 -13.38 35.30
C GLU A 100 10.50 -13.23 35.17
N LEU A 101 9.95 -13.25 33.95
CA LEU A 101 8.51 -13.19 33.75
C LEU A 101 7.80 -14.30 34.53
N GLU A 102 6.70 -13.96 35.20
CA GLU A 102 5.86 -14.93 35.92
C GLU A 102 5.23 -15.92 34.93
N ASN A 103 5.22 -17.20 35.33
CA ASN A 103 4.46 -18.21 34.61
C ASN A 103 2.98 -18.08 34.92
N LYS A 104 2.17 -18.01 33.85
CA LYS A 104 0.72 -18.07 33.94
C LYS A 104 0.17 -19.47 33.67
N ASP A 105 0.95 -20.29 32.96
CA ASP A 105 0.60 -21.68 32.65
C ASP A 105 1.10 -22.62 33.75
N LEU A 106 0.27 -23.61 34.09
CA LEU A 106 0.58 -24.59 35.15
C LEU A 106 1.66 -25.60 34.78
N PHE A 107 1.79 -25.92 33.48
CA PHE A 107 2.63 -27.00 32.98
C PHE A 107 3.71 -26.55 31.99
N SER A 108 3.74 -25.29 31.61
CA SER A 108 4.73 -24.70 30.67
C SER A 108 5.17 -23.32 31.12
N LYS A 109 6.23 -22.80 30.52
CA LYS A 109 6.53 -21.37 30.63
C LYS A 109 5.56 -20.58 29.78
N SER A 110 5.31 -19.32 30.16
CA SER A 110 4.48 -18.41 29.39
C SER A 110 5.01 -18.17 27.97
N ASP A 111 4.09 -17.84 27.05
CA ASP A 111 4.37 -17.42 25.67
C ASP A 111 4.23 -15.87 25.58
N PRO A 112 5.23 -15.08 26.03
CA PRO A 112 5.05 -13.66 26.20
C PRO A 112 5.11 -12.88 24.89
N PHE A 113 4.30 -11.82 24.83
CA PHE A 113 4.40 -10.73 23.86
C PHE A 113 4.11 -9.38 24.52
N LEU A 114 4.60 -8.28 23.93
CA LEU A 114 4.32 -6.93 24.41
C LEU A 114 3.28 -6.27 23.50
N LEU A 115 2.37 -5.53 24.15
CA LEU A 115 1.45 -4.60 23.51
C LEU A 115 1.78 -3.19 24.01
N MET A 116 2.11 -2.29 23.09
CA MET A 116 2.34 -0.88 23.40
C MET A 116 1.12 -0.07 22.98
N SER A 117 0.57 0.71 23.89
CA SER A 117 -0.63 1.53 23.67
C SER A 117 -0.42 2.96 24.15
N ARG A 118 -1.04 3.92 23.47
CA ARG A 118 -1.17 5.30 23.95
C ARG A 118 -2.48 5.47 24.72
N LYS A 119 -2.50 6.34 25.69
CA LYS A 119 -3.73 6.72 26.41
C LYS A 119 -4.32 7.96 25.74
N GLU A 120 -5.58 7.90 25.34
CA GLU A 120 -6.33 9.06 24.86
C GLU A 120 -6.85 9.91 26.02
N GLU A 121 -7.30 11.13 25.72
CA GLU A 121 -7.94 12.02 26.73
C GLU A 121 -9.17 11.39 27.37
N SER A 122 -9.89 10.54 26.65
CA SER A 122 -11.02 9.73 27.14
C SER A 122 -10.60 8.66 28.17
N GLY A 123 -9.30 8.40 28.33
CA GLY A 123 -8.76 7.33 29.16
C GLY A 123 -8.64 5.98 28.46
N VAL A 124 -9.10 5.87 27.22
CA VAL A 124 -9.02 4.65 26.41
C VAL A 124 -7.59 4.40 25.96
N LEU A 125 -7.13 3.15 26.02
CA LEU A 125 -5.84 2.71 25.50
C LEU A 125 -6.00 2.33 24.02
N VAL A 126 -5.26 3.02 23.16
CA VAL A 126 -5.23 2.74 21.72
C VAL A 126 -3.92 2.04 21.38
N PRO A 127 -3.94 0.81 20.87
CA PRO A 127 -2.76 0.06 20.48
C PRO A 127 -1.95 0.81 19.40
N ILE A 128 -0.63 0.89 19.59
CA ILE A 128 0.32 1.49 18.65
C ILE A 128 1.16 0.40 17.98
N SER A 129 1.64 -0.56 18.76
CA SER A 129 2.51 -1.62 18.29
C SER A 129 2.39 -2.88 19.14
N LYS A 130 2.69 -4.03 18.53
CA LYS A 130 2.69 -5.34 19.16
C LYS A 130 3.91 -6.11 18.71
N THR A 131 4.58 -6.80 19.64
CA THR A 131 5.70 -7.68 19.32
C THR A 131 5.23 -9.05 18.84
N GLU A 132 6.17 -9.84 18.30
CA GLU A 132 5.96 -11.27 18.10
C GLU A 132 5.83 -12.00 19.44
N VAL A 133 5.23 -13.19 19.40
CA VAL A 133 5.11 -14.10 20.57
C VAL A 133 6.40 -14.91 20.70
N LYS A 134 7.04 -14.90 21.88
CA LYS A 134 8.18 -15.76 22.21
C LYS A 134 7.68 -16.99 22.94
N LYS A 135 7.76 -18.15 22.30
CA LYS A 135 7.24 -19.39 22.88
C LYS A 135 8.11 -19.90 24.02
N ASN A 136 7.46 -20.21 25.13
CA ASN A 136 8.05 -20.90 26.29
C ASN A 136 9.30 -20.20 26.85
N ASP A 137 9.26 -18.85 26.91
CA ASP A 137 10.41 -18.03 27.29
C ASP A 137 10.07 -17.05 28.43
N ARG A 138 10.80 -17.12 29.54
CA ARG A 138 10.63 -16.19 30.67
C ARG A 138 11.58 -14.98 30.61
N ASN A 139 12.54 -15.03 29.71
CA ASN A 139 13.55 -13.97 29.53
C ASN A 139 13.63 -13.55 28.04
N PRO A 140 12.50 -13.17 27.43
CA PRO A 140 12.44 -12.89 26.01
C PRO A 140 13.19 -11.64 25.62
N ILE A 141 13.80 -11.70 24.42
CA ILE A 141 14.25 -10.52 23.68
C ILE A 141 13.41 -10.49 22.40
N TRP A 142 12.69 -9.40 22.18
CA TRP A 142 11.83 -9.25 20.99
C TRP A 142 12.58 -8.54 19.86
N ARG A 143 12.04 -8.72 18.64
CA ARG A 143 12.49 -7.93 17.49
C ARG A 143 12.22 -6.44 17.74
N PRO A 144 12.93 -5.55 17.01
CA PRO A 144 12.72 -4.12 17.15
C PRO A 144 11.26 -3.71 16.94
N VAL A 145 10.74 -2.92 17.86
CA VAL A 145 9.44 -2.27 17.76
C VAL A 145 9.65 -0.89 17.14
N ILE A 146 8.95 -0.62 16.05
CA ILE A 146 9.02 0.67 15.37
C ILE A 146 7.83 1.52 15.81
N VAL A 147 8.11 2.70 16.32
CA VAL A 147 7.11 3.66 16.81
C VAL A 147 7.28 4.98 16.08
N ASN A 148 6.24 5.44 15.39
CA ASN A 148 6.23 6.75 14.77
C ASN A 148 5.82 7.81 15.79
N LEU A 149 6.62 8.90 15.92
CA LEU A 149 6.34 9.97 16.87
C LEU A 149 4.97 10.65 16.63
N GLN A 150 4.46 10.62 15.40
CA GLN A 150 3.09 11.10 15.09
C GLN A 150 2.00 10.35 15.84
N GLN A 151 2.16 9.05 16.05
CA GLN A 151 1.18 8.22 16.73
C GLN A 151 1.05 8.57 18.22
N ILE A 152 2.06 9.26 18.77
CA ILE A 152 2.20 9.53 20.20
C ILE A 152 2.07 11.01 20.52
N VAL A 153 2.09 11.89 19.52
CA VAL A 153 2.03 13.37 19.65
C VAL A 153 3.30 13.98 20.23
N SER A 154 3.87 13.46 21.34
CA SER A 154 5.09 13.94 21.97
C SER A 154 5.87 12.79 22.60
N LYS A 155 7.22 12.93 22.70
CA LYS A 155 8.08 11.98 23.39
C LYS A 155 7.77 11.86 24.90
N GLU A 156 7.15 12.88 25.47
CA GLU A 156 6.81 12.94 26.90
C GLU A 156 5.46 12.27 27.22
N ASN A 157 4.66 11.94 26.20
CA ASN A 157 3.36 11.31 26.46
C ASN A 157 3.55 9.89 26.97
N PRO A 158 2.80 9.52 28.03
CA PRO A 158 2.90 8.19 28.63
C PRO A 158 2.33 7.12 27.70
N LEU A 159 3.05 6.02 27.60
CA LEU A 159 2.70 4.81 26.86
C LEU A 159 2.52 3.68 27.88
N ALA A 160 1.44 2.91 27.73
CA ALA A 160 1.28 1.65 28.44
C ALA A 160 1.99 0.54 27.67
N ILE A 161 2.93 -0.14 28.29
CA ILE A 161 3.63 -1.30 27.76
C ILE A 161 3.19 -2.50 28.59
N GLU A 162 2.38 -3.36 27.98
CA GLU A 162 1.73 -4.48 28.65
C GLU A 162 2.31 -5.79 28.12
N CYS A 163 2.78 -6.64 29.05
CA CYS A 163 3.28 -7.98 28.73
C CYS A 163 2.14 -8.99 28.96
N PHE A 164 1.77 -9.72 27.91
CA PHE A 164 0.72 -10.73 27.96
C PHE A 164 1.29 -12.12 27.68
N ASN A 165 0.67 -13.14 28.32
CA ASN A 165 0.78 -14.53 27.93
C ASN A 165 -0.20 -14.80 26.78
N PHE A 166 0.30 -15.35 25.68
CA PHE A 166 -0.49 -15.63 24.49
C PHE A 166 -1.37 -16.87 24.71
N ASN A 167 -2.65 -16.74 24.40
CA ASN A 167 -3.61 -17.83 24.34
C ASN A 167 -4.26 -17.88 22.95
N SER A 168 -4.31 -19.08 22.37
CA SER A 168 -4.87 -19.31 21.02
C SER A 168 -6.38 -19.01 20.92
N ASN A 169 -7.08 -18.94 22.05
CA ASN A 169 -8.51 -18.57 22.12
C ASN A 169 -8.75 -17.05 22.08
N GLY A 170 -7.68 -16.23 21.91
CA GLY A 170 -7.75 -14.77 21.87
C GLY A 170 -7.88 -14.08 23.24
N LYS A 171 -8.07 -14.83 24.35
CA LYS A 171 -8.12 -14.29 25.71
C LYS A 171 -6.72 -14.35 26.32
N HIS A 172 -5.90 -13.35 26.02
CA HIS A 172 -4.55 -13.24 26.57
C HIS A 172 -4.58 -12.84 28.04
N GLU A 173 -3.64 -13.36 28.83
CA GLU A 173 -3.54 -13.06 30.24
C GLU A 173 -2.41 -12.06 30.52
N LEU A 174 -2.71 -10.99 31.26
CA LEU A 174 -1.71 -9.98 31.61
C LEU A 174 -0.70 -10.56 32.59
N ILE A 175 0.58 -10.57 32.23
CA ILE A 175 1.70 -10.92 33.11
C ILE A 175 2.08 -9.72 33.97
N GLY A 176 2.19 -8.55 33.35
CA GLY A 176 2.49 -7.30 34.02
C GLY A 176 2.59 -6.14 33.03
N LYS A 177 2.65 -4.92 33.51
CA LYS A 177 2.74 -3.71 32.70
C LYS A 177 3.65 -2.67 33.32
N VAL A 178 4.05 -1.69 32.52
CA VAL A 178 4.73 -0.46 32.92
C VAL A 178 4.19 0.71 32.11
N ILE A 179 4.22 1.89 32.68
CA ILE A 179 3.81 3.13 32.02
C ILE A 179 5.06 4.02 31.94
N LYS A 180 5.54 4.29 30.72
CA LYS A 180 6.73 5.10 30.44
C LYS A 180 6.53 5.91 29.16
N SER A 181 7.07 7.11 29.17
CA SER A 181 7.19 7.92 27.94
C SER A 181 8.40 7.46 27.12
N LEU A 182 8.45 7.86 25.83
CA LEU A 182 9.64 7.58 25.00
C LEU A 182 10.92 8.18 25.59
N ALA A 183 10.84 9.36 26.21
CA ALA A 183 11.99 9.99 26.86
C ALA A 183 12.46 9.18 28.08
N GLU A 184 11.56 8.57 28.82
CA GLU A 184 11.93 7.66 29.93
C GLU A 184 12.53 6.36 29.43
N LEU A 185 12.00 5.78 28.33
CA LEU A 185 12.57 4.58 27.70
C LEU A 185 14.00 4.84 27.18
N GLU A 186 14.24 6.02 26.61
CA GLU A 186 15.58 6.46 26.20
C GLU A 186 16.55 6.53 27.39
N LYS A 187 16.09 7.04 28.54
CA LYS A 187 16.88 7.06 29.80
C LYS A 187 17.15 5.65 30.33
N LEU A 188 16.18 4.74 30.29
CA LEU A 188 16.35 3.34 30.67
C LEU A 188 17.42 2.66 29.79
N HIS A 189 17.41 2.92 28.47
CA HIS A 189 18.45 2.43 27.58
C HIS A 189 19.85 2.94 27.99
N HIS A 190 19.99 4.23 28.24
CA HIS A 190 21.30 4.79 28.62
C HIS A 190 21.79 4.32 29.98
N SER A 191 20.89 4.13 30.94
CA SER A 191 21.23 3.66 32.28
C SER A 191 21.49 2.17 32.39
N GLN A 192 21.01 1.40 31.40
CA GLN A 192 21.02 -0.07 31.39
C GLN A 192 20.30 -0.70 32.61
N HIS A 193 19.44 0.06 33.27
CA HIS A 193 18.65 -0.44 34.39
C HIS A 193 17.32 -1.03 33.90
N GLY A 194 16.87 -2.09 34.58
CA GLY A 194 15.54 -2.63 34.38
C GLY A 194 14.50 -1.85 35.16
N GLU A 195 13.28 -1.83 34.66
CA GLU A 195 12.11 -1.32 35.38
C GLU A 195 11.22 -2.46 35.80
N ASP A 196 10.77 -2.45 37.04
CA ASP A 196 9.90 -3.49 37.58
C ASP A 196 8.51 -3.42 36.93
N LEU A 197 8.00 -4.56 36.50
CA LEU A 197 6.62 -4.65 36.04
C LEU A 197 5.67 -4.64 37.23
N PHE A 198 4.49 -4.09 37.05
CA PHE A 198 3.42 -4.15 38.03
C PHE A 198 2.15 -4.81 37.48
N LEU A 199 1.36 -5.40 38.36
CA LEU A 199 0.10 -6.02 38.03
C LEU A 199 -1.01 -5.38 38.89
N PRO A 200 -2.03 -4.76 38.27
CA PRO A 200 -3.19 -4.25 39.00
C PRO A 200 -3.93 -5.39 39.68
N THR A 201 -4.03 -5.34 40.99
CA THR A 201 -4.77 -6.31 41.82
C THR A 201 -5.89 -5.63 42.54
N LEU A 202 -7.06 -6.29 42.61
CA LEU A 202 -8.21 -5.78 43.35
C LEU A 202 -7.99 -6.03 44.85
N VAL A 203 -7.92 -4.96 45.62
CA VAL A 203 -7.81 -5.00 47.09
C VAL A 203 -9.03 -4.29 47.70
N GLY A 204 -10.00 -5.06 48.17
CA GLY A 204 -11.29 -4.49 48.55
C GLY A 204 -12.09 -3.97 47.37
N ASN A 205 -12.41 -2.67 47.37
CA ASN A 205 -13.12 -1.99 46.28
C ASN A 205 -12.17 -1.17 45.38
N ASP A 206 -10.86 -1.14 45.67
CA ASP A 206 -9.86 -0.35 44.96
C ASP A 206 -8.84 -1.24 44.25
N TYR A 207 -8.22 -0.70 43.20
CA TYR A 207 -7.10 -1.36 42.51
C TYR A 207 -5.77 -0.85 43.09
N GLU A 208 -4.93 -1.78 43.54
CA GLU A 208 -3.55 -1.50 43.94
C GLU A 208 -2.57 -2.16 42.97
N ASP A 209 -1.48 -1.47 42.68
CA ASP A 209 -0.42 -1.99 41.82
C ASP A 209 0.53 -2.87 42.63
N LYS A 210 0.48 -4.18 42.38
CA LYS A 210 1.46 -5.13 42.92
C LYS A 210 2.71 -5.08 42.08
N VAL A 211 3.83 -4.66 42.68
CA VAL A 211 5.15 -4.70 42.01
C VAL A 211 5.61 -6.17 41.92
N LEU A 212 6.05 -6.55 40.74
CA LEU A 212 6.53 -7.90 40.43
C LEU A 212 8.05 -7.96 40.50
N LYS A 213 8.60 -9.19 40.55
CA LYS A 213 10.04 -9.42 40.37
C LYS A 213 10.47 -9.33 38.90
N SER A 214 9.49 -9.43 38.01
CA SER A 214 9.71 -9.36 36.56
C SER A 214 10.14 -7.95 36.18
N GLN A 215 11.18 -7.84 35.36
CA GLN A 215 11.72 -6.54 34.91
C GLN A 215 11.70 -6.43 33.40
N ILE A 216 11.48 -5.21 32.89
CA ILE A 216 11.63 -4.87 31.49
C ILE A 216 12.85 -3.96 31.31
N PHE A 217 13.60 -4.21 30.24
CA PHE A 217 14.81 -3.46 29.84
C PHE A 217 14.64 -2.93 28.43
N VAL A 218 15.29 -1.84 28.14
CA VAL A 218 15.47 -1.31 26.78
C VAL A 218 16.91 -1.63 26.31
N GLU A 219 17.04 -2.70 25.53
CA GLU A 219 18.33 -3.16 24.99
C GLU A 219 18.89 -2.20 23.95
N ARG A 220 18.01 -1.69 23.07
CA ARG A 220 18.38 -0.73 22.04
C ARG A 220 17.28 0.34 21.93
N PHE A 221 17.72 1.57 21.81
CA PHE A 221 16.88 2.72 21.52
C PHE A 221 17.59 3.57 20.48
N SER A 222 16.99 3.67 19.29
CA SER A 222 17.52 4.50 18.23
C SER A 222 16.44 5.39 17.65
N GLN A 223 16.84 6.61 17.31
CA GLN A 223 15.99 7.59 16.65
C GLN A 223 16.49 7.77 15.23
N SER A 224 15.62 7.61 14.27
CA SER A 224 15.92 7.86 12.87
C SER A 224 14.83 8.70 12.21
N LYS A 225 15.13 9.25 11.05
CA LYS A 225 14.11 9.89 10.21
C LYS A 225 13.51 8.82 9.31
N SER A 226 12.20 8.62 9.38
CA SER A 226 11.50 7.80 8.41
C SER A 226 11.54 8.47 7.04
N LYS A 227 12.02 7.78 6.04
CA LYS A 227 11.79 8.18 4.65
C LYS A 227 10.32 7.99 4.32
N THR A 228 9.78 8.88 3.51
CA THR A 228 8.43 8.77 2.96
C THR A 228 8.48 8.10 1.59
N PHE A 229 7.34 7.73 1.05
CA PHE A 229 7.22 7.25 -0.33
C PHE A 229 7.90 8.22 -1.32
N LEU A 230 7.63 9.52 -1.16
CA LEU A 230 8.20 10.55 -2.03
C LEU A 230 9.71 10.74 -1.83
N ASP A 231 10.22 10.53 -0.63
CA ASP A 231 11.67 10.58 -0.38
C ASP A 231 12.38 9.45 -1.15
N TYR A 232 11.84 8.21 -1.14
CA TYR A 232 12.41 7.10 -1.93
C TYR A 232 12.37 7.37 -3.42
N ILE A 233 11.25 7.90 -3.95
CA ILE A 233 11.14 8.26 -5.37
C ILE A 233 12.15 9.36 -5.73
N SER A 234 12.29 10.39 -4.89
CA SER A 234 13.26 11.49 -5.09
C SER A 234 14.70 11.02 -4.98
N ASP A 235 14.98 10.02 -4.15
CA ASP A 235 16.30 9.39 -4.01
C ASP A 235 16.63 8.45 -5.19
N GLY A 236 15.72 8.33 -6.17
CA GLY A 236 15.93 7.59 -7.41
C GLY A 236 15.45 6.15 -7.39
N CYS A 237 14.54 5.79 -6.48
CA CYS A 237 13.83 4.51 -6.57
C CYS A 237 12.97 4.48 -7.84
N GLU A 238 13.21 3.49 -8.71
CA GLU A 238 12.50 3.33 -9.97
C GLU A 238 11.26 2.45 -9.76
N MET A 239 10.09 2.99 -10.06
CA MET A 239 8.86 2.19 -10.17
C MET A 239 8.80 1.53 -11.54
N ASN A 240 8.38 0.28 -11.61
CA ASN A 240 8.24 -0.48 -12.85
C ASN A 240 6.85 -1.09 -12.93
N PHE A 241 6.19 -0.93 -14.06
CA PHE A 241 4.84 -1.39 -14.29
C PHE A 241 4.83 -2.62 -15.18
N MET A 242 4.02 -3.60 -14.85
CA MET A 242 3.79 -4.85 -15.60
C MET A 242 2.29 -5.09 -15.70
N VAL A 243 1.83 -5.72 -16.78
CA VAL A 243 0.41 -6.02 -16.96
C VAL A 243 0.19 -7.47 -17.39
N ALA A 244 -0.86 -8.10 -16.85
CA ALA A 244 -1.33 -9.42 -17.26
C ALA A 244 -2.84 -9.34 -17.55
N ILE A 245 -3.26 -9.82 -18.72
CA ILE A 245 -4.62 -9.72 -19.22
C ILE A 245 -5.20 -11.12 -19.38
N ASP A 246 -6.42 -11.29 -18.87
CA ASP A 246 -7.20 -12.52 -18.97
C ASP A 246 -7.78 -12.69 -20.36
N PHE A 247 -7.46 -13.83 -21.01
CA PHE A 247 -8.00 -14.25 -22.31
C PHE A 247 -8.79 -15.57 -22.19
N THR A 248 -9.40 -15.83 -21.05
CA THR A 248 -10.23 -17.03 -20.87
C THR A 248 -11.56 -16.92 -21.60
N ALA A 249 -12.17 -18.07 -21.91
CA ALA A 249 -13.38 -18.17 -22.71
C ALA A 249 -14.61 -17.57 -22.02
N SER A 250 -14.59 -17.37 -20.70
CA SER A 250 -15.63 -16.68 -19.92
C SER A 250 -15.89 -15.26 -20.42
N ASN A 251 -14.88 -14.61 -21.00
CA ASN A 251 -14.98 -13.27 -21.61
C ASN A 251 -15.88 -13.18 -22.83
N GLY A 252 -16.36 -14.32 -23.38
CA GLY A 252 -17.17 -14.36 -24.59
C GLY A 252 -16.36 -14.21 -25.88
N ASN A 253 -17.06 -14.30 -27.03
CA ASN A 253 -16.38 -14.17 -28.31
C ASN A 253 -16.02 -12.71 -28.63
N PRO A 254 -14.73 -12.34 -28.80
CA PRO A 254 -14.30 -10.95 -29.02
C PRO A 254 -14.91 -10.26 -30.26
N ARG A 255 -15.49 -11.02 -31.17
CA ARG A 255 -16.18 -10.51 -32.39
C ARG A 255 -17.59 -10.06 -32.13
N LEU A 256 -18.18 -10.41 -30.99
CA LEU A 256 -19.56 -10.11 -30.64
C LEU A 256 -19.64 -8.99 -29.61
N PRO A 257 -20.62 -8.07 -29.69
CA PRO A 257 -20.73 -6.90 -28.81
C PRO A 257 -20.96 -7.22 -27.32
N ASP A 258 -21.41 -8.44 -27.01
CA ASP A 258 -21.61 -8.93 -25.64
C ASP A 258 -20.32 -9.45 -24.96
N SER A 259 -19.23 -9.58 -25.71
CA SER A 259 -17.94 -9.94 -25.15
C SER A 259 -17.31 -8.78 -24.39
N LEU A 260 -16.66 -9.08 -23.24
CA LEU A 260 -15.86 -8.11 -22.50
C LEU A 260 -14.64 -7.63 -23.27
N HIS A 261 -14.18 -8.41 -24.29
CA HIS A 261 -13.08 -8.07 -25.18
C HIS A 261 -13.52 -7.40 -26.50
N TYR A 262 -14.80 -7.14 -26.68
CA TYR A 262 -15.26 -6.51 -27.91
C TYR A 262 -14.60 -5.15 -28.14
N ILE A 263 -14.00 -4.98 -29.31
CA ILE A 263 -13.43 -3.70 -29.73
C ILE A 263 -14.50 -2.92 -30.50
N ASP A 264 -15.01 -1.87 -29.84
CA ASP A 264 -16.06 -1.03 -30.44
C ASP A 264 -15.49 -0.19 -31.59
N PRO A 265 -16.02 -0.31 -32.82
CA PRO A 265 -15.58 0.52 -33.95
C PRO A 265 -15.81 2.02 -33.75
N SER A 266 -16.68 2.43 -32.84
CA SER A 266 -16.87 3.84 -32.46
C SER A 266 -15.74 4.39 -31.58
N GLY A 267 -14.79 3.56 -31.17
CA GLY A 267 -13.65 3.95 -30.33
C GLY A 267 -13.97 3.99 -28.83
N ARG A 268 -15.13 3.52 -28.38
CA ARG A 268 -15.44 3.41 -26.95
C ARG A 268 -14.61 2.27 -26.33
N PRO A 269 -13.82 2.53 -25.28
CA PRO A 269 -13.02 1.50 -24.66
C PRO A 269 -13.89 0.45 -23.96
N ASN A 270 -13.55 -0.82 -24.12
CA ASN A 270 -14.13 -1.91 -23.33
C ASN A 270 -13.60 -1.89 -21.88
N ALA A 271 -14.07 -2.80 -21.02
CA ALA A 271 -13.70 -2.82 -19.61
C ALA A 271 -12.18 -3.04 -19.38
N TYR A 272 -11.56 -3.91 -20.18
CA TYR A 272 -10.11 -4.14 -20.15
C TYR A 272 -9.31 -2.91 -20.55
N GLN A 273 -9.72 -2.28 -21.65
CA GLN A 273 -9.09 -1.05 -22.13
C GLN A 273 -9.19 0.07 -21.09
N ARG A 274 -10.34 0.22 -20.43
CA ARG A 274 -10.52 1.20 -19.37
C ARG A 274 -9.58 0.94 -18.19
N ALA A 275 -9.52 -0.29 -17.69
CA ALA A 275 -8.65 -0.66 -16.58
C ALA A 275 -7.17 -0.35 -16.89
N ILE A 276 -6.71 -0.70 -18.12
CA ILE A 276 -5.34 -0.45 -18.55
C ILE A 276 -5.06 1.05 -18.65
N LEU A 277 -5.96 1.83 -19.25
CA LEU A 277 -5.80 3.27 -19.42
C LEU A 277 -5.79 3.97 -18.06
N GLU A 278 -6.80 3.73 -17.25
CA GLU A 278 -6.97 4.40 -15.98
C GLU A 278 -5.78 4.15 -15.03
N VAL A 279 -5.39 2.90 -14.81
CA VAL A 279 -4.25 2.56 -13.94
C VAL A 279 -2.93 3.01 -14.57
N GLY A 280 -2.76 2.77 -15.86
CA GLY A 280 -1.54 3.10 -16.58
C GLY A 280 -1.25 4.60 -16.65
N GLU A 281 -2.27 5.44 -16.85
CA GLU A 281 -2.10 6.90 -16.87
C GLU A 281 -1.53 7.44 -15.55
N VAL A 282 -1.92 6.89 -14.42
CA VAL A 282 -1.38 7.29 -13.13
C VAL A 282 0.04 6.77 -12.92
N LEU A 283 0.28 5.48 -13.21
CA LEU A 283 1.55 4.84 -12.91
C LEU A 283 2.68 5.27 -13.84
N GLN A 284 2.39 5.65 -15.11
CA GLN A 284 3.42 6.04 -16.08
C GLN A 284 4.30 7.23 -15.63
N PHE A 285 3.81 8.08 -14.73
CA PHE A 285 4.59 9.21 -14.20
C PHE A 285 5.69 8.77 -13.24
N TYR A 286 5.55 7.61 -12.62
CA TYR A 286 6.53 7.07 -11.67
C TYR A 286 7.55 6.14 -12.32
N VAL A 287 7.40 5.83 -13.61
CA VAL A 287 8.23 4.86 -14.34
C VAL A 287 9.28 5.56 -15.19
N ALA A 288 10.57 5.29 -14.90
CA ALA A 288 11.69 5.92 -15.58
C ALA A 288 11.83 5.47 -17.06
N HIS A 289 11.56 4.20 -17.33
CA HIS A 289 11.69 3.59 -18.66
C HIS A 289 10.31 3.14 -19.13
N ARG A 290 9.72 3.81 -20.10
CA ARG A 290 8.38 3.52 -20.64
C ARG A 290 8.27 2.16 -21.37
N ARG A 291 8.96 1.13 -20.87
CA ARG A 291 8.92 -0.24 -21.37
C ARG A 291 8.30 -1.14 -20.32
N PHE A 292 7.16 -1.75 -20.66
CA PHE A 292 6.32 -2.50 -19.74
C PHE A 292 6.21 -3.95 -20.17
N PRO A 293 6.64 -4.93 -19.36
CA PRO A 293 6.29 -6.32 -19.59
C PRO A 293 4.78 -6.50 -19.64
N ALA A 294 4.28 -7.13 -20.69
CA ALA A 294 2.86 -7.34 -20.91
C ALA A 294 2.61 -8.81 -21.30
N TRP A 295 1.74 -9.45 -20.56
CA TRP A 295 1.36 -10.85 -20.75
C TRP A 295 -0.14 -11.02 -20.96
N GLY A 296 -0.50 -12.10 -21.65
CA GLY A 296 -1.83 -12.68 -21.63
C GLY A 296 -1.82 -14.04 -20.96
N PHE A 297 -2.94 -14.47 -20.43
CA PHE A 297 -3.10 -15.82 -19.88
C PHE A 297 -4.45 -16.40 -20.24
N GLY A 298 -4.57 -17.75 -20.17
CA GLY A 298 -5.83 -18.45 -20.42
C GLY A 298 -6.21 -18.55 -21.89
N ALA A 299 -5.27 -18.42 -22.83
CA ALA A 299 -5.52 -18.51 -24.27
C ALA A 299 -4.62 -19.51 -24.97
N ARG A 300 -5.03 -19.87 -26.18
CA ARG A 300 -4.24 -20.69 -27.11
C ARG A 300 -3.72 -19.78 -28.22
N PRO A 301 -2.42 -19.52 -28.31
CA PRO A 301 -1.78 -18.93 -29.48
C PRO A 301 -2.03 -19.79 -30.73
N ILE A 302 -1.98 -19.18 -31.94
CA ILE A 302 -2.41 -19.82 -33.20
C ILE A 302 -1.75 -21.17 -33.41
N ASP A 303 -0.48 -21.31 -33.14
CA ASP A 303 0.31 -22.55 -33.40
C ASP A 303 0.80 -23.23 -32.10
N GLY A 304 0.12 -23.03 -30.95
CA GLY A 304 0.59 -23.52 -29.66
C GLY A 304 -0.48 -24.18 -28.79
N PRO A 305 -0.06 -24.77 -27.67
CA PRO A 305 -0.97 -25.21 -26.62
C PRO A 305 -1.59 -24.02 -25.89
N VAL A 306 -2.57 -24.29 -25.02
CA VAL A 306 -3.07 -23.26 -24.08
C VAL A 306 -1.90 -22.77 -23.24
N SER A 307 -1.76 -21.45 -23.14
CA SER A 307 -0.73 -20.78 -22.35
C SER A 307 -1.37 -19.92 -21.26
N HIS A 308 -0.77 -19.99 -20.08
CA HIS A 308 -1.17 -19.19 -18.91
C HIS A 308 -0.16 -18.07 -18.59
N CYS A 309 0.80 -17.85 -19.49
CA CYS A 309 1.70 -16.69 -19.49
C CYS A 309 2.35 -16.60 -20.88
N PHE A 310 1.77 -15.82 -21.79
CA PHE A 310 2.35 -15.56 -23.11
C PHE A 310 2.59 -14.07 -23.29
N ASN A 311 3.63 -13.73 -24.04
CA ASN A 311 3.96 -12.33 -24.32
C ASN A 311 2.86 -11.69 -25.20
N LEU A 312 2.25 -10.61 -24.71
CA LEU A 312 1.12 -9.97 -25.35
C LEU A 312 1.44 -9.43 -26.75
N ASN A 313 2.69 -9.03 -26.97
CA ASN A 313 3.20 -8.53 -28.25
C ASN A 313 3.52 -9.65 -29.27
N GLY A 314 3.27 -10.91 -28.94
CA GLY A 314 3.58 -12.07 -29.78
C GLY A 314 5.07 -12.42 -29.90
N SER A 315 5.96 -11.69 -29.23
CA SER A 315 7.39 -12.00 -29.22
C SER A 315 7.66 -13.26 -28.39
N THR A 316 8.59 -14.10 -28.85
CA THR A 316 9.00 -15.31 -28.11
C THR A 316 9.94 -14.99 -26.94
N TYR A 317 10.66 -13.87 -26.99
CA TYR A 317 11.76 -13.60 -26.06
C TYR A 317 11.57 -12.37 -25.18
N GLN A 318 10.85 -11.36 -25.63
CA GLN A 318 10.72 -10.09 -24.92
C GLN A 318 9.26 -9.73 -24.69
N PRO A 319 8.80 -9.69 -23.43
CA PRO A 319 7.43 -9.30 -23.09
C PRO A 319 7.15 -7.80 -23.19
N GLU A 320 8.20 -6.98 -23.32
CA GLU A 320 8.11 -5.53 -23.16
C GLU A 320 7.46 -4.85 -24.35
N VAL A 321 6.59 -3.89 -24.06
CA VAL A 321 5.94 -2.97 -24.99
C VAL A 321 6.22 -1.52 -24.57
N GLU A 322 6.09 -0.57 -25.51
CA GLU A 322 6.41 0.83 -25.24
C GLU A 322 5.16 1.63 -24.81
N GLY A 323 5.15 2.08 -23.58
CA GLY A 323 4.10 2.94 -23.03
C GLY A 323 2.74 2.23 -22.93
N ILE A 324 1.75 2.95 -22.45
CA ILE A 324 0.38 2.46 -22.34
C ILE A 324 -0.23 2.18 -23.71
N GLN A 325 0.11 3.00 -24.71
CA GLN A 325 -0.34 2.79 -26.08
C GLN A 325 0.23 1.50 -26.70
N GLY A 326 1.46 1.13 -26.32
CA GLY A 326 2.06 -0.15 -26.71
C GLY A 326 1.31 -1.34 -26.08
N ILE A 327 0.90 -1.24 -24.82
CA ILE A 327 0.05 -2.26 -24.17
C ILE A 327 -1.29 -2.39 -24.91
N MET A 328 -1.95 -1.26 -25.20
CA MET A 328 -3.23 -1.24 -25.93
C MET A 328 -3.13 -1.85 -27.32
N SER A 329 -2.09 -1.51 -28.06
CA SER A 329 -1.85 -2.05 -29.41
C SER A 329 -1.57 -3.55 -29.36
N ALA A 330 -0.74 -4.01 -28.40
CA ALA A 330 -0.43 -5.42 -28.21
C ALA A 330 -1.69 -6.21 -27.79
N TYR A 331 -2.52 -5.66 -26.91
CA TYR A 331 -3.79 -6.24 -26.49
C TYR A 331 -4.74 -6.47 -27.67
N ILE A 332 -4.97 -5.43 -28.47
CA ILE A 332 -5.83 -5.53 -29.67
C ILE A 332 -5.27 -6.55 -30.66
N SER A 333 -3.95 -6.53 -30.90
CA SER A 333 -3.29 -7.50 -31.76
C SER A 333 -3.43 -8.93 -31.25
N ALA A 334 -3.28 -9.15 -29.94
CA ALA A 334 -3.41 -10.47 -29.32
C ALA A 334 -4.81 -11.07 -29.55
N LEU A 335 -5.89 -10.27 -29.44
CA LEU A 335 -7.25 -10.72 -29.71
C LEU A 335 -7.47 -11.33 -31.12
N HIS A 336 -6.62 -10.95 -32.11
CA HIS A 336 -6.65 -11.53 -33.45
C HIS A 336 -5.75 -12.77 -33.59
N ASN A 337 -4.80 -12.96 -32.68
CA ASN A 337 -3.74 -13.97 -32.78
C ASN A 337 -3.86 -15.10 -31.76
N VAL A 338 -4.88 -15.08 -30.91
CA VAL A 338 -5.14 -16.15 -29.94
C VAL A 338 -6.58 -16.60 -29.98
N SER A 339 -6.83 -17.83 -29.55
CA SER A 339 -8.19 -18.32 -29.25
C SER A 339 -8.38 -18.34 -27.73
N LEU A 340 -9.46 -17.72 -27.26
CA LEU A 340 -9.80 -17.74 -25.86
C LEU A 340 -9.98 -19.18 -25.38
N ALA A 341 -9.48 -19.51 -24.20
CA ALA A 341 -9.49 -20.87 -23.68
C ALA A 341 -9.77 -20.87 -22.16
N GLY A 342 -8.86 -21.35 -21.37
CA GLY A 342 -8.92 -21.49 -19.90
C GLY A 342 -8.06 -22.68 -19.45
N PRO A 343 -8.01 -22.94 -18.17
CA PRO A 343 -8.63 -22.22 -17.04
C PRO A 343 -7.97 -20.89 -16.68
N THR A 344 -8.57 -20.16 -15.71
CA THR A 344 -8.02 -18.89 -15.17
C THR A 344 -6.96 -19.22 -14.10
N LEU A 345 -5.68 -19.08 -14.46
CA LEU A 345 -4.54 -19.40 -13.59
C LEU A 345 -3.66 -18.16 -13.39
N PHE A 346 -3.49 -17.72 -12.13
CA PHE A 346 -2.66 -16.56 -11.80
C PHE A 346 -1.22 -16.92 -11.43
N GLY A 347 -1.00 -18.12 -10.90
CA GLY A 347 0.30 -18.54 -10.42
C GLY A 347 1.43 -18.34 -11.43
N HIS A 348 1.16 -18.53 -12.72
CA HIS A 348 2.13 -18.38 -13.81
C HIS A 348 2.57 -16.93 -14.03
N VAL A 349 1.63 -15.99 -14.14
CA VAL A 349 1.95 -14.57 -14.37
C VAL A 349 2.54 -13.92 -13.12
N ILE A 350 2.10 -14.31 -11.92
CA ILE A 350 2.69 -13.89 -10.66
C ILE A 350 4.15 -14.37 -10.56
N SER A 351 4.41 -15.64 -10.92
CA SER A 351 5.77 -16.19 -10.91
C SER A 351 6.69 -15.51 -11.93
N ALA A 352 6.17 -15.15 -13.11
CA ALA A 352 6.93 -14.39 -14.11
C ALA A 352 7.30 -13.00 -13.61
N ALA A 353 6.34 -12.28 -13.00
CA ALA A 353 6.59 -10.98 -12.40
C ALA A 353 7.58 -11.05 -11.22
N ALA A 354 7.42 -12.07 -10.35
CA ALA A 354 8.32 -12.33 -9.22
C ALA A 354 9.76 -12.61 -9.68
N LEU A 355 9.93 -13.34 -10.80
CA LEU A 355 11.26 -13.59 -11.38
C LEU A 355 11.94 -12.28 -11.79
N ILE A 356 11.23 -11.37 -12.48
CA ILE A 356 11.77 -10.07 -12.89
C ILE A 356 12.10 -9.22 -11.65
N ALA A 357 11.22 -9.18 -10.67
CA ALA A 357 11.45 -8.44 -9.42
C ALA A 357 12.67 -9.00 -8.65
N GLY A 358 12.80 -10.34 -8.57
CA GLY A 358 13.92 -11.01 -7.93
C GLY A 358 15.26 -10.75 -8.63
N GLN A 359 15.30 -10.76 -9.96
CA GLN A 359 16.50 -10.44 -10.73
C GLN A 359 16.98 -8.99 -10.51
N SER A 360 16.07 -8.08 -10.18
CA SER A 360 16.43 -6.68 -9.93
C SER A 360 17.21 -6.47 -8.63
N LEU A 361 17.15 -7.41 -7.68
CA LEU A 361 17.82 -7.31 -6.38
C LEU A 361 19.35 -7.23 -6.45
N SER A 362 19.93 -7.75 -7.53
CA SER A 362 21.38 -7.69 -7.78
C SER A 362 21.84 -6.35 -8.35
N ASN A 363 20.93 -5.46 -8.72
CA ASN A 363 21.27 -4.17 -9.29
C ASN A 363 21.48 -3.11 -8.20
N SER A 364 22.39 -2.17 -8.45
CA SER A 364 22.72 -1.07 -7.52
C SER A 364 21.58 -0.04 -7.35
N ARG A 365 20.62 0.00 -8.27
CA ARG A 365 19.45 0.89 -8.19
C ARG A 365 18.29 0.20 -7.53
N GLN A 366 17.65 0.86 -6.60
CA GLN A 366 16.43 0.36 -5.98
C GLN A 366 15.29 0.39 -7.00
N LYS A 367 14.67 -0.77 -7.22
CA LYS A 367 13.52 -0.91 -8.12
C LYS A 367 12.35 -1.50 -7.34
N TYR A 368 11.15 -1.03 -7.66
CA TYR A 368 9.90 -1.59 -7.15
C TYR A 368 8.96 -1.87 -8.31
N PHE A 369 8.27 -2.98 -8.27
CA PHE A 369 7.44 -3.47 -9.36
C PHE A 369 5.97 -3.48 -8.97
N ILE A 370 5.11 -3.20 -9.95
CA ILE A 370 3.66 -3.25 -9.83
C ILE A 370 3.13 -4.12 -10.96
N LEU A 371 2.51 -5.25 -10.62
CA LEU A 371 1.81 -6.11 -11.57
C LEU A 371 0.31 -5.78 -11.53
N LEU A 372 -0.24 -5.29 -12.64
CA LEU A 372 -1.68 -5.18 -12.84
C LEU A 372 -2.21 -6.46 -13.49
N ILE A 373 -3.14 -7.15 -12.84
CA ILE A 373 -3.89 -8.27 -13.42
C ILE A 373 -5.31 -7.78 -13.69
N VAL A 374 -5.77 -7.92 -14.93
CA VAL A 374 -7.16 -7.61 -15.31
C VAL A 374 -7.85 -8.91 -15.72
N THR A 375 -8.96 -9.24 -15.05
CA THR A 375 -9.65 -10.54 -15.21
C THR A 375 -11.15 -10.40 -15.07
N ASP A 376 -11.91 -11.27 -15.77
CA ASP A 376 -13.36 -11.43 -15.61
C ASP A 376 -13.73 -12.68 -14.81
N GLY A 377 -12.75 -13.52 -14.49
CA GLY A 377 -12.98 -14.87 -14.04
C GLY A 377 -12.69 -15.15 -12.58
N VAL A 378 -13.26 -16.25 -12.12
CA VAL A 378 -12.94 -16.86 -10.83
C VAL A 378 -11.64 -17.63 -10.99
N ILE A 379 -10.72 -17.42 -10.07
CA ILE A 379 -9.43 -18.12 -10.02
C ILE A 379 -9.63 -19.62 -9.82
N THR A 380 -8.91 -20.44 -10.57
CA THR A 380 -9.03 -21.91 -10.48
C THR A 380 -7.80 -22.58 -9.87
N ASP A 381 -6.69 -21.85 -9.73
CA ASP A 381 -5.44 -22.29 -9.09
C ASP A 381 -5.17 -21.57 -7.75
N LEU A 382 -6.21 -21.44 -6.90
CA LEU A 382 -6.12 -20.64 -5.67
C LEU A 382 -4.94 -21.06 -4.77
N GLN A 383 -4.64 -22.37 -4.68
CA GLN A 383 -3.57 -22.86 -3.82
C GLN A 383 -2.18 -22.55 -4.39
N GLU A 384 -1.99 -22.74 -5.69
CA GLU A 384 -0.76 -22.41 -6.42
C GLU A 384 -0.55 -20.89 -6.43
N THR A 385 -1.61 -20.13 -6.60
CA THR A 385 -1.59 -18.67 -6.51
C THR A 385 -1.19 -18.20 -5.11
N LYS A 386 -1.74 -18.76 -4.04
CA LYS A 386 -1.31 -18.47 -2.67
C LYS A 386 0.17 -18.76 -2.45
N ASP A 387 0.67 -19.89 -2.97
CA ASP A 387 2.10 -20.25 -2.88
C ASP A 387 2.99 -19.25 -3.63
N ALA A 388 2.57 -18.81 -4.82
CA ALA A 388 3.25 -17.79 -5.61
C ALA A 388 3.27 -16.43 -4.90
N LEU A 389 2.15 -16.02 -4.30
CA LEU A 389 2.02 -14.78 -3.53
C LEU A 389 2.90 -14.77 -2.28
N VAL A 390 2.92 -15.88 -1.53
CA VAL A 390 3.78 -16.01 -0.35
C VAL A 390 5.25 -15.91 -0.72
N LYS A 391 5.68 -16.52 -1.83
CA LYS A 391 7.05 -16.37 -2.34
C LYS A 391 7.35 -14.95 -2.81
N ALA A 392 6.40 -14.31 -3.49
CA ALA A 392 6.53 -12.96 -4.00
C ALA A 392 6.51 -11.89 -2.87
N SER A 393 5.97 -12.21 -1.69
CA SER A 393 5.88 -11.26 -0.58
C SER A 393 7.22 -10.79 -0.03
N ASP A 394 8.31 -11.51 -0.31
CA ASP A 394 9.68 -11.12 0.06
C ASP A 394 10.35 -10.20 -1.00
N LEU A 395 9.70 -9.97 -2.14
CA LEU A 395 10.25 -9.24 -3.29
C LEU A 395 9.70 -7.81 -3.38
N PRO A 396 10.38 -6.89 -4.09
CA PRO A 396 9.91 -5.53 -4.33
C PRO A 396 8.74 -5.51 -5.34
N LEU A 397 7.61 -6.11 -4.97
CA LEU A 397 6.48 -6.34 -5.85
C LEU A 397 5.16 -6.08 -5.13
N SER A 398 4.26 -5.33 -5.76
CA SER A 398 2.83 -5.25 -5.45
C SER A 398 2.00 -5.77 -6.62
N ILE A 399 0.86 -6.34 -6.31
CA ILE A 399 -0.06 -6.93 -7.29
C ILE A 399 -1.42 -6.27 -7.14
N LEU A 400 -1.85 -5.61 -8.22
CA LEU A 400 -3.14 -4.95 -8.32
C LEU A 400 -4.06 -5.81 -9.19
N ILE A 401 -5.20 -6.22 -8.69
CA ILE A 401 -6.15 -7.06 -9.41
C ILE A 401 -7.41 -6.24 -9.68
N VAL A 402 -7.78 -6.13 -10.94
CA VAL A 402 -9.02 -5.48 -11.37
C VAL A 402 -9.97 -6.52 -11.92
N GLY A 403 -11.11 -6.71 -11.23
CA GLY A 403 -12.21 -7.56 -11.68
C GLY A 403 -13.11 -6.81 -12.64
N VAL A 404 -13.26 -7.31 -13.88
CA VAL A 404 -14.17 -6.77 -14.90
C VAL A 404 -15.36 -7.71 -15.09
N GLY A 405 -16.50 -7.20 -15.56
CA GLY A 405 -17.70 -8.01 -15.76
C GLY A 405 -18.48 -8.30 -14.48
N GLY A 406 -19.25 -9.39 -14.49
CA GLY A 406 -20.25 -9.72 -13.46
C GLY A 406 -19.98 -10.98 -12.64
N ALA A 407 -18.77 -11.54 -12.67
CA ALA A 407 -18.43 -12.77 -11.93
C ALA A 407 -18.48 -12.58 -10.38
N ASP A 408 -18.52 -13.69 -9.67
CA ASP A 408 -18.36 -13.70 -8.20
C ASP A 408 -16.87 -13.70 -7.85
N PHE A 409 -16.39 -12.59 -7.27
CA PHE A 409 -15.00 -12.37 -6.96
C PHE A 409 -14.59 -12.71 -5.51
N LYS A 410 -15.41 -13.47 -4.77
CA LYS A 410 -15.12 -13.83 -3.37
C LYS A 410 -13.72 -14.43 -3.15
N GLU A 411 -13.24 -15.23 -4.10
CA GLU A 411 -11.90 -15.81 -4.00
C GLU A 411 -10.79 -14.78 -4.19
N MET A 412 -11.07 -13.70 -4.95
CA MET A 412 -10.15 -12.56 -5.08
C MET A 412 -10.08 -11.73 -3.80
N GLU A 413 -11.22 -11.55 -3.12
CA GLU A 413 -11.30 -10.90 -1.81
C GLU A 413 -10.51 -11.66 -0.73
N ILE A 414 -10.39 -13.00 -0.86
CA ILE A 414 -9.55 -13.82 0.02
C ILE A 414 -8.05 -13.55 -0.19
N LEU A 415 -7.66 -13.16 -1.42
CA LEU A 415 -6.27 -12.81 -1.72
C LEU A 415 -5.91 -11.39 -1.25
N ASP A 416 -6.90 -10.54 -1.06
CA ASP A 416 -6.77 -9.19 -0.52
C ASP A 416 -6.89 -9.25 1.01
N ALA A 417 -5.77 -9.13 1.70
CA ALA A 417 -5.66 -9.31 3.15
C ALA A 417 -6.17 -8.09 3.97
N GLU A 418 -7.28 -7.43 3.54
CA GLU A 418 -7.81 -6.18 4.13
C GLU A 418 -7.99 -6.22 5.66
N LYS A 419 -8.16 -7.40 6.26
CA LYS A 419 -8.43 -7.57 7.71
C LYS A 419 -7.18 -7.85 8.55
N GLY A 420 -5.97 -7.66 7.98
CA GLY A 420 -4.73 -7.94 8.72
C GLY A 420 -4.38 -9.43 8.83
N GLU A 421 -5.12 -10.30 8.17
CA GLU A 421 -4.79 -11.71 8.00
C GLU A 421 -3.78 -11.83 6.86
N ARG A 422 -2.66 -12.51 7.10
CA ARG A 422 -1.66 -12.75 6.06
C ARG A 422 -1.99 -14.02 5.30
N ILE A 423 -1.76 -14.00 3.99
CA ILE A 423 -1.92 -15.18 3.14
C ILE A 423 -1.00 -16.29 3.65
N GLU A 424 -1.58 -17.48 3.82
CA GLU A 424 -0.84 -18.71 4.14
C GLU A 424 -0.84 -19.65 2.93
N SER A 425 0.35 -20.14 2.58
CA SER A 425 0.54 -21.13 1.51
C SER A 425 0.07 -22.52 1.94
N PRO A 426 -0.18 -23.44 1.00
CA PRO A 426 -0.50 -24.83 1.30
C PRO A 426 0.58 -25.54 2.14
N THR A 427 1.81 -25.04 2.12
CA THR A 427 2.94 -25.57 2.91
C THR A 427 3.04 -24.98 4.32
N GLY A 428 2.08 -24.15 4.74
CA GLY A 428 2.07 -23.49 6.05
C GLY A 428 3.01 -22.30 6.17
N ARG A 429 3.62 -21.86 5.07
CA ARG A 429 4.39 -20.60 5.06
C ARG A 429 3.45 -19.41 4.93
N VAL A 430 3.65 -18.40 5.76
CA VAL A 430 2.86 -17.18 5.78
C VAL A 430 3.58 -16.06 5.02
N ALA A 431 2.86 -15.25 4.28
CA ALA A 431 3.40 -14.09 3.58
C ALA A 431 4.10 -13.13 4.55
N SER A 432 5.28 -12.62 4.17
CA SER A 432 6.05 -11.68 4.99
C SER A 432 5.37 -10.32 5.10
N ARG A 433 4.66 -9.92 4.05
CA ARG A 433 3.85 -8.69 3.97
C ARG A 433 2.66 -8.90 3.04
N ASP A 434 1.68 -8.01 3.16
CA ASP A 434 0.61 -7.90 2.20
C ASP A 434 1.13 -7.24 0.91
N ILE A 435 0.79 -7.83 -0.25
CA ILE A 435 1.22 -7.38 -1.57
C ILE A 435 0.09 -7.30 -2.60
N VAL A 436 -1.13 -7.64 -2.21
CA VAL A 436 -2.28 -7.72 -3.12
C VAL A 436 -3.28 -6.62 -2.79
N GLN A 437 -3.87 -6.03 -3.80
CA GLN A 437 -5.06 -5.19 -3.72
C GLN A 437 -6.03 -5.61 -4.81
N PHE A 438 -7.26 -5.89 -4.45
CA PHE A 438 -8.34 -6.26 -5.37
C PHE A 438 -9.42 -5.18 -5.43
N VAL A 439 -9.91 -4.86 -6.64
CA VAL A 439 -11.06 -3.98 -6.85
C VAL A 439 -11.93 -4.51 -7.99
N ALA A 440 -13.21 -4.68 -7.73
CA ALA A 440 -14.18 -4.97 -8.80
C ALA A 440 -14.65 -3.66 -9.45
N MET A 441 -14.53 -3.57 -10.77
CA MET A 441 -14.90 -2.37 -11.53
C MET A 441 -16.37 -1.95 -11.35
N ARG A 442 -17.27 -2.90 -11.15
CA ARG A 442 -18.71 -2.64 -10.94
C ARG A 442 -18.99 -1.91 -9.62
N ASP A 443 -18.21 -2.21 -8.58
CA ASP A 443 -18.45 -1.68 -7.24
C ASP A 443 -18.02 -0.22 -7.14
N ALA A 444 -16.99 0.15 -7.88
CA ALA A 444 -16.52 1.53 -7.96
C ALA A 444 -17.41 2.43 -8.85
N GLN A 445 -18.20 1.90 -9.76
CA GLN A 445 -19.16 2.68 -10.56
C GLN A 445 -20.41 3.09 -9.77
N SER A 446 -20.67 2.46 -8.65
CA SER A 446 -21.84 2.73 -7.78
C SER A 446 -21.54 3.72 -6.65
N GLY A 447 -20.29 4.14 -6.46
CA GLY A 447 -19.83 5.00 -5.37
C GLY A 447 -19.13 6.29 -5.82
N GLU A 448 -18.87 7.18 -4.86
CA GLU A 448 -18.14 8.44 -5.08
C GLU A 448 -16.62 8.24 -5.31
N VAL A 449 -16.11 7.01 -5.13
CA VAL A 449 -14.67 6.67 -5.20
C VAL A 449 -14.36 5.99 -6.52
N SER A 450 -13.35 6.49 -7.25
CA SER A 450 -12.92 5.87 -8.51
C SER A 450 -12.21 4.53 -8.29
N VAL A 451 -12.28 3.61 -9.29
CA VAL A 451 -11.54 2.33 -9.29
C VAL A 451 -10.06 2.53 -8.97
N ILE A 452 -9.46 3.55 -9.57
CA ILE A 452 -8.05 3.90 -9.38
C ILE A 452 -7.77 4.27 -7.94
N GLN A 453 -8.64 5.07 -7.34
CA GLN A 453 -8.47 5.55 -5.98
C GLN A 453 -8.45 4.41 -4.98
N SER A 454 -9.38 3.45 -5.12
CA SER A 454 -9.42 2.25 -4.30
C SER A 454 -8.21 1.35 -4.55
N LEU A 455 -7.86 1.12 -5.83
CA LEU A 455 -6.77 0.23 -6.23
C LEU A 455 -5.40 0.73 -5.79
N LEU A 456 -5.17 2.04 -5.84
CA LEU A 456 -3.89 2.65 -5.49
C LEU A 456 -3.80 3.12 -4.03
N ALA A 457 -4.86 2.96 -3.24
CA ALA A 457 -4.90 3.41 -1.85
C ALA A 457 -3.84 2.71 -0.97
N GLU A 458 -3.60 1.42 -1.20
CA GLU A 458 -2.67 0.62 -0.41
C GLU A 458 -1.23 0.56 -0.96
N LEU A 459 -1.04 0.90 -2.22
CA LEU A 459 0.27 0.79 -2.88
C LEU A 459 1.40 1.52 -2.12
N PRO A 460 1.23 2.76 -1.61
CA PRO A 460 2.27 3.42 -0.81
C PRO A 460 2.58 2.66 0.48
N ARG A 461 1.58 2.08 1.14
CA ARG A 461 1.76 1.28 2.36
C ARG A 461 2.55 0.00 2.07
N GLN A 462 2.20 -0.72 1.01
CA GLN A 462 2.88 -1.93 0.58
C GLN A 462 4.34 -1.64 0.17
N PHE A 463 4.56 -0.57 -0.57
CA PHE A 463 5.89 -0.07 -0.93
C PHE A 463 6.73 0.25 0.31
N MET A 464 6.18 1.06 1.23
CA MET A 464 6.86 1.47 2.45
C MET A 464 7.20 0.29 3.36
N SER A 465 6.30 -0.68 3.48
CA SER A 465 6.53 -1.90 4.25
C SER A 465 7.74 -2.69 3.71
N TYR A 466 7.89 -2.77 2.39
CA TYR A 466 9.05 -3.41 1.77
C TYR A 466 10.34 -2.62 2.00
N MET A 467 10.32 -1.30 1.74
CA MET A 467 11.52 -0.46 1.87
C MET A 467 12.04 -0.41 3.30
N GLN A 468 11.15 -0.27 4.28
CA GLN A 468 11.51 -0.27 5.69
C GLN A 468 12.11 -1.60 6.15
N SER A 469 11.58 -2.75 5.68
CA SER A 469 12.18 -4.04 6.01
C SER A 469 13.61 -4.19 5.48
N ARG A 470 13.89 -3.67 4.28
CA ARG A 470 15.26 -3.69 3.72
C ARG A 470 16.22 -2.74 4.41
N ASP A 471 15.75 -1.55 4.81
CA ASP A 471 16.61 -0.60 5.54
C ASP A 471 17.05 -1.20 6.90
N VAL A 472 16.18 -1.96 7.55
CA VAL A 472 16.51 -2.68 8.80
C VAL A 472 17.51 -3.82 8.54
N ASP A 473 17.36 -4.58 7.45
CA ASP A 473 18.28 -5.67 7.11
C ASP A 473 19.69 -5.19 6.72
N GLN A 474 19.82 -3.96 6.20
CA GLN A 474 21.12 -3.34 5.88
C GLN A 474 21.85 -2.79 7.11
N LEU A 475 21.15 -2.58 8.23
CA LEU A 475 21.72 -2.07 9.49
C LEU A 475 22.16 -3.21 10.44
N ASN A 476 21.81 -4.46 10.15
CA ASN A 476 22.21 -5.68 10.86
C ASN A 476 23.32 -6.42 10.10
#